data_ee7cfe65b97ce11640845cbcf78849d2
#
_entry.id   ee7cfe65b97ce11640845cbcf78849d2
#
_cell.length_a   1.000
_cell.length_b   1.000
_cell.length_c   1.000
_cell.angle_alpha   90.00
_cell.angle_beta   90.00
_cell.angle_gamma   90.00
#
_symmetry.space_group_name_H-M   'P 1'
#
loop_
_entity.id
_entity.type
_entity.pdbx_description
1 polymer ?
#
loop_
_entity_poly.entity_id
_entity_poly.type
_entity_poly.pdbx_seq_one_letter_code
_entity_poly.pdbx_strand_id
1 'polypeptide(L)'
;MKIAIMGAMPEEIAPILEKVGSYKTVEYAGNRYYEATYRGVRLVIAYSKIGKVFSTLTATTMIEHFRATKLLFSGVAGAISPTLKVGDLIVATKLTQHDLDITAFGHPYGYVPEGAVFVETDKEMIEISKEVAASMGKSVQEGIIATGDQFVADEKRKNWIGTTFGADALEMEGGSVAVVCDALNIPFFILRSISDAADMDASFSFDTFLETSAKESAEFVMKMVDRIVE
;
A
#
# COMPACT_ATOMS: atom_id res chain seq x y z
N MET A 1 14.30 -14.74 7.90
CA MET A 1 13.24 -13.81 7.50
C MET A 1 13.80 -12.85 6.46
N LYS A 2 13.04 -12.50 5.42
CA LYS A 2 13.31 -11.41 4.46
C LYS A 2 12.04 -10.61 4.30
N ILE A 3 12.12 -9.31 4.47
CA ILE A 3 10.97 -8.40 4.37
C ILE A 3 11.03 -7.67 3.03
N ALA A 4 9.95 -7.72 2.26
CA ALA A 4 9.73 -6.86 1.12
C ALA A 4 9.17 -5.52 1.59
N ILE A 5 9.73 -4.41 1.12
CA ILE A 5 9.18 -3.07 1.30
C ILE A 5 8.93 -2.48 -0.08
N MET A 6 7.68 -2.15 -0.35
CA MET A 6 7.24 -1.71 -1.66
C MET A 6 6.66 -0.30 -1.59
N GLY A 7 6.89 0.48 -2.62
CA GLY A 7 6.18 1.71 -2.97
C GLY A 7 5.66 1.59 -4.40
N ALA A 8 4.85 2.52 -4.87
CA ALA A 8 4.44 2.63 -6.26
C ALA A 8 5.38 3.56 -7.06
N MET A 9 5.93 4.56 -6.40
CA MET A 9 6.74 5.63 -6.99
C MET A 9 8.12 5.75 -6.35
N PRO A 10 9.11 6.32 -7.06
CA PRO A 10 10.45 6.57 -6.51
C PRO A 10 10.42 7.37 -5.20
N GLU A 11 9.55 8.37 -5.11
CA GLU A 11 9.38 9.25 -3.95
C GLU A 11 8.99 8.47 -2.68
N GLU A 12 8.23 7.39 -2.84
CA GLU A 12 7.76 6.56 -1.73
C GLU A 12 8.83 5.63 -1.15
N ILE A 13 9.85 5.27 -1.94
CA ILE A 13 10.93 4.41 -1.47
C ILE A 13 12.24 5.17 -1.19
N ALA A 14 12.42 6.37 -1.71
CA ALA A 14 13.65 7.15 -1.52
C ALA A 14 13.99 7.38 -0.04
N PRO A 15 13.06 7.76 0.85
CA PRO A 15 13.34 7.90 2.28
C PRO A 15 13.71 6.57 2.96
N ILE A 16 13.17 5.43 2.46
CA ILE A 16 13.52 4.09 2.95
C ILE A 16 14.95 3.75 2.58
N LEU A 17 15.35 3.99 1.33
CA LEU A 17 16.72 3.76 0.85
C LEU A 17 17.73 4.64 1.58
N GLU A 18 17.39 5.90 1.85
CA GLU A 18 18.19 6.80 2.66
C GLU A 18 18.38 6.26 4.09
N LYS A 19 17.32 5.79 4.73
CA LYS A 19 17.34 5.23 6.08
C LYS A 19 18.20 3.96 6.18
N VAL A 20 18.13 3.11 5.17
CA VAL A 20 18.91 1.87 5.09
C VAL A 20 20.38 2.15 4.80
N GLY A 21 20.69 3.16 4.02
CA GLY A 21 22.02 3.70 3.72
C GLY A 21 22.85 2.88 2.74
N SER A 22 22.90 1.55 2.87
CA SER A 22 23.70 0.68 2.01
C SER A 22 22.86 -0.45 1.43
N TYR A 23 22.89 -0.61 0.11
CA TYR A 23 22.14 -1.64 -0.60
C TYR A 23 22.83 -2.06 -1.91
N LYS A 24 22.48 -3.25 -2.38
CA LYS A 24 22.85 -3.75 -3.71
C LYS A 24 21.67 -3.60 -4.65
N THR A 25 21.87 -2.96 -5.80
CA THR A 25 20.86 -2.88 -6.85
C THR A 25 20.90 -4.14 -7.72
N VAL A 26 19.72 -4.72 -7.97
CA VAL A 26 19.52 -5.86 -8.85
C VAL A 26 18.44 -5.49 -9.88
N GLU A 27 18.75 -5.63 -11.15
CA GLU A 27 17.76 -5.46 -12.22
C GLU A 27 17.13 -6.81 -12.56
N TYR A 28 15.80 -6.87 -12.53
CA TYR A 28 15.05 -8.07 -12.84
C TYR A 28 13.64 -7.73 -13.33
N ALA A 29 13.12 -8.47 -14.31
CA ALA A 29 11.77 -8.31 -14.87
C ALA A 29 11.42 -6.84 -15.22
N GLY A 30 12.39 -6.09 -15.77
CA GLY A 30 12.20 -4.69 -16.19
C GLY A 30 12.07 -3.69 -15.05
N ASN A 31 12.50 -4.06 -13.84
CA ASN A 31 12.48 -3.19 -12.66
C ASN A 31 13.80 -3.28 -11.87
N ARG A 32 14.00 -2.36 -10.94
CA ARG A 32 15.12 -2.32 -10.00
C ARG A 32 14.67 -2.72 -8.62
N TYR A 33 15.44 -3.61 -8.01
CA TYR A 33 15.25 -4.09 -6.64
C TYR A 33 16.50 -3.77 -5.84
N TYR A 34 16.33 -3.32 -4.60
CA TYR A 34 17.40 -2.89 -3.72
C TYR A 34 17.47 -3.88 -2.55
N GLU A 35 18.48 -4.74 -2.56
CA GLU A 35 18.74 -5.69 -1.47
C GLU A 35 19.61 -5.05 -0.41
N ALA A 36 19.16 -5.12 0.83
CA ALA A 36 19.84 -4.52 1.97
C ALA A 36 19.79 -5.43 3.20
N THR A 37 20.63 -5.13 4.16
CA THR A 37 20.53 -5.65 5.53
C THR A 37 20.34 -4.48 6.47
N TYR A 38 19.24 -4.50 7.22
CA TYR A 38 18.92 -3.47 8.19
C TYR A 38 18.64 -4.12 9.54
N ARG A 39 19.36 -3.73 10.60
CA ARG A 39 19.27 -4.34 11.94
C ARG A 39 19.35 -5.88 11.93
N GLY A 40 20.19 -6.45 11.08
CA GLY A 40 20.36 -7.90 10.95
C GLY A 40 19.30 -8.62 10.12
N VAL A 41 18.28 -7.92 9.61
CA VAL A 41 17.23 -8.47 8.76
C VAL A 41 17.48 -8.13 7.30
N ARG A 42 17.27 -9.10 6.42
CA ARG A 42 17.37 -8.91 4.98
C ARG A 42 16.12 -8.19 4.49
N LEU A 43 16.33 -7.14 3.70
CA LEU A 43 15.28 -6.39 3.02
C LEU A 43 15.42 -6.54 1.51
N VAL A 44 14.31 -6.53 0.81
CA VAL A 44 14.23 -6.20 -0.62
C VAL A 44 13.27 -5.03 -0.77
N ILE A 45 13.75 -3.96 -1.38
CA ILE A 45 13.00 -2.70 -1.53
C ILE A 45 12.82 -2.44 -3.02
N ALA A 46 11.63 -2.04 -3.44
CA ALA A 46 11.38 -1.64 -4.82
C ALA A 46 10.19 -0.69 -4.91
N TYR A 47 10.16 0.16 -5.94
CA TYR A 47 8.90 0.77 -6.38
C TYR A 47 8.35 0.00 -7.57
N SER A 48 7.03 -0.14 -7.65
CA SER A 48 6.40 -0.97 -8.66
C SER A 48 6.19 -0.25 -9.99
N LYS A 49 6.10 1.04 -10.02
CA LYS A 49 5.36 1.87 -10.96
C LYS A 49 3.86 1.85 -10.65
N ILE A 50 3.12 2.80 -11.23
CA ILE A 50 1.69 2.98 -10.95
C ILE A 50 0.85 1.87 -11.60
N GLY A 51 -0.17 1.43 -10.87
CA GLY A 51 -1.21 0.55 -11.37
C GLY A 51 -1.06 -0.93 -11.03
N LYS A 52 -2.17 -1.65 -11.16
CA LYS A 52 -2.32 -3.02 -10.69
C LYS A 52 -1.38 -4.03 -11.37
N VAL A 53 -1.11 -3.86 -12.65
CA VAL A 53 -0.26 -4.80 -13.41
C VAL A 53 1.17 -4.79 -12.91
N PHE A 54 1.76 -3.59 -12.77
CA PHE A 54 3.13 -3.47 -12.31
C PHE A 54 3.29 -3.79 -10.83
N SER A 55 2.32 -3.43 -10.00
CA SER A 55 2.36 -3.78 -8.57
C SER A 55 2.25 -5.28 -8.34
N THR A 56 1.39 -5.97 -9.10
CA THR A 56 1.31 -7.44 -9.12
C THR A 56 2.64 -8.08 -9.51
N LEU A 57 3.23 -7.63 -10.63
CA LEU A 57 4.52 -8.15 -11.11
C LEU A 57 5.63 -7.95 -10.07
N THR A 58 5.68 -6.76 -9.47
CA THR A 58 6.71 -6.42 -8.47
C THR A 58 6.54 -7.22 -7.19
N ALA A 59 5.34 -7.30 -6.63
CA ALA A 59 5.06 -8.08 -5.42
C ALA A 59 5.38 -9.56 -5.63
N THR A 60 4.92 -10.16 -6.75
CA THR A 60 5.22 -11.55 -7.10
C THR A 60 6.73 -11.78 -7.22
N THR A 61 7.45 -10.86 -7.87
CA THR A 61 8.91 -10.95 -8.01
C THR A 61 9.62 -10.88 -6.64
N MET A 62 9.19 -9.98 -5.75
CA MET A 62 9.77 -9.85 -4.41
C MET A 62 9.56 -11.12 -3.59
N ILE A 63 8.41 -11.76 -3.72
CA ILE A 63 8.08 -13.00 -3.01
C ILE A 63 8.79 -14.19 -3.64
N GLU A 64 8.61 -14.43 -4.93
CA GLU A 64 9.06 -15.65 -5.58
C GLU A 64 10.55 -15.64 -5.96
N HIS A 65 11.05 -14.54 -6.52
CA HIS A 65 12.46 -14.45 -6.92
C HIS A 65 13.36 -14.08 -5.76
N PHE A 66 13.00 -13.04 -5.00
CA PHE A 66 13.79 -12.56 -3.87
C PHE A 66 13.51 -13.28 -2.55
N ARG A 67 12.50 -14.16 -2.52
CA ARG A 67 12.14 -14.98 -1.34
C ARG A 67 11.77 -14.15 -0.12
N ALA A 68 11.01 -13.08 -0.31
CA ALA A 68 10.43 -12.34 0.78
C ALA A 68 9.37 -13.20 1.50
N THR A 69 9.34 -13.10 2.82
CA THR A 69 8.42 -13.86 3.69
C THR A 69 7.38 -12.98 4.38
N LYS A 70 7.48 -11.68 4.21
CA LYS A 70 6.52 -10.65 4.62
C LYS A 70 6.60 -9.49 3.62
N LEU A 71 5.48 -8.78 3.42
CA LEU A 71 5.43 -7.62 2.54
C LEU A 71 4.82 -6.42 3.25
N LEU A 72 5.54 -5.29 3.26
CA LEU A 72 5.07 -4.00 3.74
C LEU A 72 4.95 -3.05 2.54
N PHE A 73 3.81 -2.41 2.37
CA PHE A 73 3.59 -1.48 1.28
C PHE A 73 3.31 -0.08 1.81
N SER A 74 4.26 0.83 1.56
CA SER A 74 4.21 2.24 1.91
C SER A 74 3.77 3.06 0.71
N GLY A 75 2.95 4.08 0.91
CA GLY A 75 2.55 4.96 -0.19
C GLY A 75 1.52 6.01 0.23
N VAL A 76 0.93 6.64 -0.78
CA VAL A 76 -0.08 7.68 -0.61
C VAL A 76 -1.45 7.24 -1.11
N ALA A 77 -2.51 7.95 -0.70
CA ALA A 77 -3.89 7.67 -1.12
C ALA A 77 -4.76 8.93 -1.08
N GLY A 78 -5.82 8.94 -1.87
CA GLY A 78 -6.89 9.92 -1.79
C GLY A 78 -7.93 9.53 -0.72
N ALA A 79 -8.39 10.51 0.06
CA ALA A 79 -9.41 10.31 1.08
C ALA A 79 -10.81 10.19 0.48
N ILE A 80 -11.56 9.18 0.91
CA ILE A 80 -13.02 9.07 0.68
C ILE A 80 -13.76 9.49 1.95
N SER A 81 -13.33 8.96 3.11
CA SER A 81 -13.93 9.30 4.40
C SER A 81 -13.73 10.78 4.73
N PRO A 82 -14.79 11.50 5.16
CA PRO A 82 -14.69 12.90 5.57
C PRO A 82 -13.88 13.08 6.87
N THR A 83 -13.57 12.00 7.58
CA THR A 83 -12.73 12.04 8.79
C THR A 83 -11.23 12.05 8.47
N LEU A 84 -10.84 11.66 7.26
CA LEU A 84 -9.47 11.67 6.79
C LEU A 84 -9.08 13.04 6.19
N LYS A 85 -7.91 13.53 6.57
CA LYS A 85 -7.33 14.78 6.07
C LYS A 85 -5.96 14.51 5.48
N VAL A 86 -5.49 15.40 4.61
CA VAL A 86 -4.12 15.36 4.09
C VAL A 86 -3.12 15.30 5.26
N GLY A 87 -2.20 14.35 5.20
CA GLY A 87 -1.23 14.03 6.24
C GLY A 87 -1.69 12.97 7.25
N ASP A 88 -2.98 12.57 7.27
CA ASP A 88 -3.41 11.46 8.11
C ASP A 88 -2.87 10.12 7.58
N LEU A 89 -2.66 9.18 8.50
CA LEU A 89 -2.24 7.82 8.17
C LEU A 89 -3.44 6.86 8.26
N ILE A 90 -3.60 6.04 7.23
CA ILE A 90 -4.59 4.96 7.21
C ILE A 90 -3.91 3.61 6.98
N VAL A 91 -4.25 2.65 7.83
CA VAL A 91 -3.90 1.24 7.69
C VAL A 91 -5.07 0.50 7.06
N ALA A 92 -4.82 -0.22 5.99
CA ALA A 92 -5.83 -1.09 5.41
C ALA A 92 -6.14 -2.26 6.34
N THR A 93 -7.36 -2.38 6.81
CA THR A 93 -7.85 -3.62 7.46
C THR A 93 -8.21 -4.66 6.41
N LYS A 94 -8.71 -4.21 5.29
CA LYS A 94 -8.99 -5.00 4.09
C LYS A 94 -8.96 -4.13 2.84
N LEU A 95 -8.74 -4.77 1.70
CA LEU A 95 -8.64 -4.11 0.40
C LEU A 95 -9.61 -4.72 -0.59
N THR A 96 -10.05 -3.91 -1.57
CA THR A 96 -10.91 -4.33 -2.66
C THR A 96 -10.46 -3.69 -3.97
N GLN A 97 -10.89 -4.25 -5.12
CA GLN A 97 -10.66 -3.66 -6.44
C GLN A 97 -11.95 -3.02 -6.95
N HIS A 98 -12.06 -1.70 -6.90
CA HIS A 98 -13.30 -0.98 -7.25
C HIS A 98 -13.60 -0.94 -8.76
N ASP A 99 -12.64 -1.28 -9.59
CA ASP A 99 -12.75 -1.30 -11.06
C ASP A 99 -12.86 -2.72 -11.64
N LEU A 100 -12.86 -3.75 -10.80
CA LEU A 100 -13.12 -5.12 -11.22
C LEU A 100 -14.63 -5.34 -11.29
N ASP A 101 -15.16 -5.42 -12.50
CA ASP A 101 -16.58 -5.58 -12.75
C ASP A 101 -16.89 -6.81 -13.59
N ILE A 102 -17.47 -7.80 -12.95
CA ILE A 102 -18.02 -9.01 -13.56
C ILE A 102 -19.50 -9.19 -13.16
N THR A 103 -20.18 -8.09 -12.89
CA THR A 103 -21.62 -8.08 -12.53
C THR A 103 -22.50 -8.68 -13.60
N ALA A 104 -22.10 -8.63 -14.88
CA ALA A 104 -22.78 -9.32 -15.97
C ALA A 104 -22.92 -10.84 -15.77
N PHE A 105 -22.06 -11.44 -14.94
CA PHE A 105 -22.15 -12.85 -14.55
C PHE A 105 -22.84 -13.06 -13.18
N GLY A 106 -23.48 -12.04 -12.62
CA GLY A 106 -24.20 -12.10 -11.36
C GLY A 106 -23.34 -11.96 -10.11
N HIS A 107 -22.08 -11.59 -10.24
CA HIS A 107 -21.19 -11.34 -9.11
C HIS A 107 -21.29 -9.88 -8.63
N PRO A 108 -20.98 -9.58 -7.38
CA PRO A 108 -20.89 -8.19 -6.92
C PRO A 108 -19.66 -7.49 -7.53
N TYR A 109 -19.67 -6.15 -7.53
CA TYR A 109 -18.49 -5.36 -7.86
C TYR A 109 -17.29 -5.76 -6.99
N GLY A 110 -16.09 -5.76 -7.56
CA GLY A 110 -14.85 -6.07 -6.86
C GLY A 110 -14.63 -7.55 -6.57
N TYR A 111 -15.54 -8.43 -6.97
CA TYR A 111 -15.38 -9.86 -6.73
C TYR A 111 -14.23 -10.44 -7.58
N VAL A 112 -13.20 -10.94 -6.91
CA VAL A 112 -12.11 -11.69 -7.55
C VAL A 112 -12.59 -13.13 -7.74
N PRO A 113 -12.57 -13.66 -8.99
CA PRO A 113 -12.97 -15.05 -9.24
C PRO A 113 -12.22 -16.04 -8.34
N GLU A 114 -12.95 -17.03 -7.82
CA GLU A 114 -12.45 -18.03 -6.86
C GLU A 114 -11.93 -17.46 -5.53
N GLY A 115 -12.10 -16.17 -5.31
CA GLY A 115 -11.70 -15.45 -4.11
C GLY A 115 -12.87 -14.72 -3.46
N ALA A 116 -12.65 -13.46 -3.12
CA ALA A 116 -13.62 -12.63 -2.40
C ALA A 116 -13.65 -11.18 -2.96
N VAL A 117 -14.60 -10.38 -2.48
CA VAL A 117 -14.62 -8.93 -2.75
C VAL A 117 -13.50 -8.22 -1.98
N PHE A 118 -13.19 -8.71 -0.79
CA PHE A 118 -12.18 -8.13 0.10
C PHE A 118 -11.09 -9.14 0.44
N VAL A 119 -9.84 -8.66 0.48
CA VAL A 119 -8.70 -9.38 1.04
C VAL A 119 -8.32 -8.72 2.36
N GLU A 120 -8.23 -9.49 3.44
CA GLU A 120 -7.92 -8.99 4.78
C GLU A 120 -6.41 -8.88 4.99
N THR A 121 -5.99 -7.79 5.61
CA THR A 121 -4.61 -7.58 6.06
C THR A 121 -4.28 -8.48 7.25
N ASP A 122 -3.02 -8.83 7.40
CA ASP A 122 -2.52 -9.61 8.54
C ASP A 122 -2.80 -8.90 9.87
N LYS A 123 -3.50 -9.58 10.78
CA LYS A 123 -3.97 -9.00 12.05
C LYS A 123 -2.83 -8.66 13.02
N GLU A 124 -1.78 -9.47 13.05
CA GLU A 124 -0.60 -9.21 13.89
C GLU A 124 0.08 -7.92 13.46
N MET A 125 0.21 -7.70 12.14
CA MET A 125 0.79 -6.47 11.62
C MET A 125 -0.06 -5.23 11.89
N ILE A 126 -1.40 -5.37 11.91
CA ILE A 126 -2.29 -4.28 12.33
C ILE A 126 -2.05 -3.91 13.80
N GLU A 127 -1.94 -4.90 14.69
CA GLU A 127 -1.66 -4.62 16.11
C GLU A 127 -0.27 -3.98 16.31
N ILE A 128 0.76 -4.48 15.61
CA ILE A 128 2.09 -3.86 15.62
C ILE A 128 2.01 -2.39 15.15
N SER A 129 1.19 -2.08 14.17
CA SER A 129 1.03 -0.71 13.67
C SER A 129 0.47 0.25 14.71
N LYS A 130 -0.42 -0.21 15.59
CA LYS A 130 -0.96 0.59 16.71
C LYS A 130 0.13 0.92 17.72
N GLU A 131 0.97 -0.06 18.06
CA GLU A 131 2.11 0.16 18.96
C GLU A 131 3.12 1.14 18.36
N VAL A 132 3.40 1.01 17.07
CA VAL A 132 4.26 1.94 16.33
C VAL A 132 3.67 3.34 16.32
N ALA A 133 2.38 3.50 16.00
CA ALA A 133 1.70 4.79 16.02
C ALA A 133 1.80 5.46 17.40
N ALA A 134 1.51 4.70 18.46
CA ALA A 134 1.63 5.18 19.84
C ALA A 134 3.07 5.63 20.17
N SER A 135 4.08 4.87 19.75
CA SER A 135 5.49 5.22 19.96
C SER A 135 5.93 6.50 19.22
N MET A 136 5.27 6.80 18.10
CA MET A 136 5.52 8.01 17.31
C MET A 136 4.67 9.20 17.77
N GLY A 137 3.78 9.03 18.75
CA GLY A 137 2.82 10.04 19.16
C GLY A 137 1.81 10.40 18.07
N LYS A 138 1.55 9.46 17.14
CA LYS A 138 0.62 9.61 16.02
C LYS A 138 -0.62 8.75 16.22
N SER A 139 -1.71 9.14 15.58
CA SER A 139 -2.88 8.28 15.38
C SER A 139 -2.83 7.67 13.99
N VAL A 140 -3.27 6.43 13.91
CA VAL A 140 -3.48 5.72 12.64
C VAL A 140 -4.96 5.36 12.55
N GLN A 141 -5.58 5.67 11.43
CA GLN A 141 -6.95 5.25 11.17
C GLN A 141 -6.95 3.85 10.55
N GLU A 142 -7.80 2.96 11.03
CA GLU A 142 -8.04 1.67 10.40
C GLU A 142 -9.22 1.80 9.45
N GLY A 143 -9.11 1.25 8.23
CA GLY A 143 -10.17 1.40 7.25
C GLY A 143 -10.06 0.47 6.05
N ILE A 144 -11.03 0.59 5.15
CA ILE A 144 -11.06 -0.12 3.88
C ILE A 144 -10.40 0.74 2.81
N ILE A 145 -9.43 0.17 2.09
CA ILE A 145 -8.81 0.84 0.95
C ILE A 145 -9.29 0.20 -0.36
N ALA A 146 -9.77 1.04 -1.28
CA ALA A 146 -10.23 0.62 -2.59
C ALA A 146 -9.16 0.92 -3.66
N THR A 147 -8.86 -0.07 -4.48
CA THR A 147 -7.83 0.00 -5.53
C THR A 147 -8.46 -0.02 -6.92
N GLY A 148 -7.90 0.74 -7.85
CA GLY A 148 -8.25 0.66 -9.27
C GLY A 148 -7.24 1.35 -10.18
N ASP A 149 -7.18 0.96 -11.44
CA ASP A 149 -6.31 1.61 -12.44
C ASP A 149 -6.90 2.97 -12.89
N GLN A 150 -7.26 3.81 -11.89
CA GLN A 150 -7.87 5.12 -12.08
C GLN A 150 -7.37 6.09 -11.01
N PHE A 151 -6.79 7.21 -11.44
CA PHE A 151 -6.64 8.37 -10.56
C PHE A 151 -8.00 9.05 -10.44
N VAL A 152 -8.67 8.87 -9.30
CA VAL A 152 -10.02 9.39 -9.07
C VAL A 152 -9.95 10.85 -8.64
N ALA A 153 -10.42 11.75 -9.50
CA ALA A 153 -10.54 13.20 -9.28
C ALA A 153 -11.98 13.67 -9.58
N ASP A 154 -12.95 12.86 -9.23
CA ASP A 154 -14.39 13.10 -9.48
C ASP A 154 -15.22 12.65 -8.28
N GLU A 155 -16.00 13.57 -7.72
CA GLU A 155 -16.82 13.30 -6.53
C GLU A 155 -17.87 12.19 -6.72
N LYS A 156 -18.43 12.05 -7.93
CA LYS A 156 -19.44 11.01 -8.17
C LYS A 156 -18.79 9.64 -8.11
N ARG A 157 -17.59 9.51 -8.72
CA ARG A 157 -16.84 8.28 -8.70
C ARG A 157 -16.37 7.96 -7.28
N LYS A 158 -15.82 8.93 -6.56
CA LYS A 158 -15.45 8.80 -5.15
C LYS A 158 -16.60 8.32 -4.28
N ASN A 159 -17.76 9.00 -4.38
CA ASN A 159 -18.95 8.68 -3.60
C ASN A 159 -19.51 7.28 -3.95
N TRP A 160 -19.45 6.89 -5.21
CA TRP A 160 -19.86 5.55 -5.63
C TRP A 160 -18.94 4.49 -5.02
N ILE A 161 -17.62 4.69 -5.04
CA ILE A 161 -16.65 3.76 -4.41
C ILE A 161 -16.90 3.66 -2.91
N GLY A 162 -17.03 4.80 -2.23
CA GLY A 162 -17.32 4.84 -0.80
C GLY A 162 -18.61 4.11 -0.42
N THR A 163 -19.68 4.34 -1.17
CA THR A 163 -20.99 3.72 -0.90
C THR A 163 -21.01 2.23 -1.24
N THR A 164 -20.36 1.83 -2.34
CA THR A 164 -20.38 0.45 -2.83
C THR A 164 -19.54 -0.48 -1.96
N PHE A 165 -18.38 0.00 -1.50
CA PHE A 165 -17.41 -0.84 -0.80
C PHE A 165 -17.25 -0.46 0.68
N GLY A 166 -17.84 0.62 1.15
CA GLY A 166 -17.57 1.18 2.47
C GLY A 166 -16.12 1.65 2.61
N ALA A 167 -15.49 2.06 1.49
CA ALA A 167 -14.10 2.41 1.46
C ALA A 167 -13.84 3.79 2.09
N ASP A 168 -12.76 3.90 2.86
CA ASP A 168 -12.31 5.11 3.53
C ASP A 168 -11.27 5.89 2.71
N ALA A 169 -10.49 5.17 1.90
CA ALA A 169 -9.48 5.75 1.01
C ALA A 169 -9.39 4.96 -0.30
N LEU A 170 -8.74 5.55 -1.30
CA LEU A 170 -8.51 4.92 -2.60
C LEU A 170 -7.10 5.18 -3.13
N GLU A 171 -6.60 4.22 -3.89
CA GLU A 171 -5.28 4.27 -4.52
C GLU A 171 -5.24 3.29 -5.71
N MET A 172 -4.06 2.98 -6.27
CA MET A 172 -4.01 2.29 -7.55
C MET A 172 -3.29 0.92 -7.52
N GLU A 173 -2.85 0.40 -6.37
CA GLU A 173 -1.99 -0.80 -6.29
C GLU A 173 -2.36 -1.80 -5.21
N GLY A 174 -2.73 -1.33 -4.03
CA GLY A 174 -2.79 -2.14 -2.80
C GLY A 174 -3.66 -3.39 -2.91
N GLY A 175 -4.83 -3.28 -3.54
CA GLY A 175 -5.73 -4.42 -3.71
C GLY A 175 -5.15 -5.53 -4.56
N SER A 176 -4.37 -5.21 -5.59
CA SER A 176 -3.70 -6.22 -6.41
C SER A 176 -2.54 -6.89 -5.66
N VAL A 177 -1.79 -6.12 -4.86
CA VAL A 177 -0.74 -6.66 -3.99
C VAL A 177 -1.32 -7.57 -2.91
N ALA A 178 -2.46 -7.18 -2.33
CA ALA A 178 -3.17 -8.00 -1.36
C ALA A 178 -3.59 -9.36 -1.96
N VAL A 179 -4.14 -9.37 -3.18
CA VAL A 179 -4.49 -10.62 -3.89
C VAL A 179 -3.26 -11.51 -4.10
N VAL A 180 -2.12 -10.94 -4.49
CA VAL A 180 -0.87 -11.71 -4.64
C VAL A 180 -0.43 -12.31 -3.31
N CYS A 181 -0.44 -11.52 -2.23
CA CYS A 181 -0.01 -11.98 -0.91
C CYS A 181 -0.94 -13.08 -0.36
N ASP A 182 -2.25 -12.92 -0.52
CA ASP A 182 -3.26 -13.90 -0.13
C ASP A 182 -3.05 -15.23 -0.89
N ALA A 183 -2.94 -15.17 -2.22
CA ALA A 183 -2.73 -16.34 -3.07
C ALA A 183 -1.42 -17.10 -2.75
N LEU A 184 -0.39 -16.39 -2.30
CA LEU A 184 0.93 -16.97 -1.95
C LEU A 184 1.08 -17.22 -0.44
N ASN A 185 0.05 -16.97 0.37
CA ASN A 185 0.07 -17.09 1.84
C ASN A 185 1.20 -16.29 2.49
N ILE A 186 1.43 -15.06 2.03
CA ILE A 186 2.43 -14.14 2.57
C ILE A 186 1.76 -13.09 3.44
N PRO A 187 2.11 -12.98 4.74
CA PRO A 187 1.64 -11.89 5.59
C PRO A 187 1.99 -10.53 4.98
N PHE A 188 1.01 -9.62 4.91
CA PHE A 188 1.22 -8.31 4.32
C PHE A 188 0.59 -7.19 5.16
N PHE A 189 1.12 -5.99 4.98
CA PHE A 189 0.66 -4.77 5.61
C PHE A 189 0.69 -3.62 4.60
N ILE A 190 -0.38 -2.84 4.55
CA ILE A 190 -0.51 -1.70 3.65
C ILE A 190 -0.87 -0.47 4.45
N LEU A 191 0.01 0.54 4.36
CA LEU A 191 -0.15 1.86 4.95
C LEU A 191 -0.20 2.90 3.85
N ARG A 192 -1.08 3.89 4.02
CA ARG A 192 -1.13 5.07 3.16
C ARG A 192 -1.13 6.34 4.01
N SER A 193 -0.42 7.36 3.52
CA SER A 193 -0.61 8.74 3.98
C SER A 193 -1.53 9.46 3.00
N ILE A 194 -2.48 10.21 3.52
CA ILE A 194 -3.44 10.91 2.68
C ILE A 194 -2.76 12.10 1.99
N SER A 195 -2.77 12.11 0.67
CA SER A 195 -2.19 13.16 -0.18
C SER A 195 -3.22 14.13 -0.74
N ASP A 196 -4.47 13.68 -0.87
CA ASP A 196 -5.55 14.44 -1.50
C ASP A 196 -6.94 13.96 -1.03
N ALA A 197 -7.98 14.69 -1.43
CA ALA A 197 -9.36 14.38 -1.07
C ALA A 197 -10.13 13.64 -2.18
N ALA A 198 -9.46 13.14 -3.20
CA ALA A 198 -10.07 12.48 -4.36
C ALA A 198 -11.22 13.29 -5.01
N ASP A 199 -11.06 14.60 -5.12
CA ASP A 199 -11.99 15.55 -5.69
C ASP A 199 -11.38 16.31 -6.88
N MET A 200 -12.01 17.38 -7.34
CA MET A 200 -11.52 18.15 -8.49
C MET A 200 -10.14 18.80 -8.28
N ASP A 201 -9.72 19.00 -7.03
CA ASP A 201 -8.43 19.55 -6.67
C ASP A 201 -7.39 18.45 -6.33
N ALA A 202 -7.75 17.17 -6.51
CA ALA A 202 -6.92 16.04 -6.12
C ALA A 202 -5.53 16.06 -6.78
N SER A 203 -5.44 16.38 -8.06
CA SER A 203 -4.12 16.41 -8.74
C SER A 203 -3.20 17.50 -8.21
N PHE A 204 -3.74 18.69 -7.92
CA PHE A 204 -2.97 19.77 -7.32
C PHE A 204 -2.51 19.43 -5.89
N SER A 205 -3.39 18.86 -5.10
CA SER A 205 -3.08 18.42 -3.74
C SER A 205 -2.05 17.30 -3.75
N PHE A 206 -2.21 16.31 -4.63
CA PHE A 206 -1.26 15.22 -4.81
C PHE A 206 0.15 15.74 -5.12
N ASP A 207 0.31 16.59 -6.14
CA ASP A 207 1.61 17.17 -6.52
C ASP A 207 2.25 17.97 -5.37
N THR A 208 1.41 18.67 -4.59
CA THR A 208 1.87 19.51 -3.47
C THR A 208 2.34 18.70 -2.27
N PHE A 209 1.65 17.61 -1.95
CA PHE A 209 1.84 16.87 -0.70
C PHE A 209 2.55 15.52 -0.87
N LEU A 210 2.81 15.07 -2.11
CA LEU A 210 3.41 13.77 -2.40
C LEU A 210 4.67 13.48 -1.58
N GLU A 211 5.67 14.36 -1.65
CA GLU A 211 6.95 14.13 -0.96
C GLU A 211 6.78 14.04 0.56
N THR A 212 5.97 14.94 1.15
CA THR A 212 5.73 14.95 2.59
C THR A 212 4.99 13.70 3.04
N SER A 213 3.92 13.34 2.35
CA SER A 213 3.10 12.16 2.64
C SER A 213 3.88 10.86 2.43
N ALA A 214 4.68 10.77 1.37
CA ALA A 214 5.54 9.63 1.09
C ALA A 214 6.61 9.45 2.18
N LYS A 215 7.24 10.54 2.63
CA LYS A 215 8.23 10.51 3.72
C LYS A 215 7.60 10.03 5.04
N GLU A 216 6.42 10.51 5.36
CA GLU A 216 5.71 10.14 6.57
C GLU A 216 5.32 8.65 6.58
N SER A 217 4.77 8.16 5.46
CA SER A 217 4.45 6.74 5.27
C SER A 217 5.71 5.86 5.35
N ALA A 218 6.81 6.28 4.71
CA ALA A 218 8.08 5.56 4.73
C ALA A 218 8.69 5.49 6.15
N GLU A 219 8.65 6.58 6.91
CA GLU A 219 9.12 6.61 8.30
C GLU A 219 8.35 5.61 9.15
N PHE A 220 7.02 5.58 9.01
CA PHE A 220 6.17 4.64 9.73
C PHE A 220 6.51 3.18 9.38
N VAL A 221 6.62 2.86 8.08
CA VAL A 221 6.97 1.49 7.65
C VAL A 221 8.34 1.07 8.15
N MET A 222 9.32 1.96 8.22
CA MET A 222 10.63 1.62 8.80
C MET A 222 10.54 1.37 10.32
N LYS A 223 9.66 2.04 11.03
CA LYS A 223 9.35 1.74 12.44
C LYS A 223 8.63 0.40 12.59
N MET A 224 7.76 0.03 11.63
CA MET A 224 7.18 -1.31 11.58
C MET A 224 8.28 -2.38 11.44
N VAL A 225 9.26 -2.16 10.55
CA VAL A 225 10.41 -3.07 10.43
C VAL A 225 11.17 -3.17 11.73
N ASP A 226 11.46 -2.04 12.40
CA ASP A 226 12.12 -2.02 13.70
C ASP A 226 11.39 -2.92 14.72
N ARG A 227 10.07 -2.84 14.77
CA ARG A 227 9.24 -3.58 15.73
C ARG A 227 9.07 -5.07 15.38
N ILE A 228 9.01 -5.40 14.08
CA ILE A 228 8.91 -6.79 13.62
C ILE A 228 10.18 -7.60 13.92
N VAL A 229 11.32 -6.94 14.06
CA VAL A 229 12.62 -7.59 14.27
C VAL A 229 13.07 -7.63 15.75
N GLU A 230 12.35 -6.97 16.64
CA GLU A 230 12.53 -7.06 18.10
C GLU A 230 11.95 -8.37 18.65
#